data_ae6deaf19fe6c85e913b95dcf6a4cd5b
#
_entry.id   ae6deaf19fe6c85e913b95dcf6a4cd5b
#
_cell.length_a   1.000
_cell.length_b   1.000
_cell.length_c   1.000
_cell.angle_alpha   90.00
_cell.angle_beta   90.00
_cell.angle_gamma   90.00
#
_symmetry.space_group_name_H-M   'P 1'
#
loop_
_entity.id
_entity.type
_entity.pdbx_description
1 polymer ?
#
loop_
_entity_poly.entity_id
_entity_poly.type
_entity_poly.pdbx_seq_one_letter_code
_entity_poly.pdbx_strand_id
1 'polypeptide(L)'
;MITNKARLDCPGAIDRNRTLRFTFDGKKYCGYQGDTLASALIANDVNVVARSFKLHRPRGVLSAGVEECNAIVQVGEGAGREVSARATQVLLYDGLVAESQNCWPSAQFDISAIYSLFSRFLPAGFYLKTFMWPHWHWYEGFIRRAAGLGRVNDEADPDYYTKRFCNCDVLVVGGGPAGITAALSAAHVGASVMLLDDQAQLGGTLLWENESIDGRDAKEWLSLSLTHLDSLENVQVLPHTVAVGYYDHNFVTAVQTLGVHHCAGVPGNGPRQRLLKIRAAQVVLATGAIERPMVFPDNDRPGILLASAVRHYANRYAVSPGKSVALFTNNDFAYRTALDLLAHGVAVCAIIDIRPVHKSVMISRARELGIRLLSGYGVIATTGRKRLKRVQVAPLNDTGTAFVPGAHHWIDCDTLAMSGGWNPVVHLYSQAGGKLKFDTEFASFVPDQCEQRLTSVGAVNGSYTLNQCLTEGHKKGSAAAIAAGFLSPAVSPDAPLSQDDSDSHLQPYWQTPAIDGNSSAD
;
A
#
# COMPACT_ATOMS: atom_id res chain seq x y z
N MET A 1 31.28 -4.29 1.26
CA MET A 1 30.69 -3.94 2.56
C MET A 1 29.22 -3.65 2.35
N ILE A 2 28.39 -4.34 3.07
CA ILE A 2 26.93 -4.28 3.02
C ILE A 2 26.52 -3.02 3.77
N THR A 3 25.94 -2.04 3.10
CA THR A 3 25.65 -0.74 3.70
C THR A 3 24.14 -0.58 3.89
N ASN A 4 23.61 -1.06 5.02
CA ASN A 4 22.26 -0.72 5.50
C ASN A 4 22.20 0.76 5.97
N LYS A 5 22.56 1.69 5.08
CA LYS A 5 22.76 3.13 5.41
C LYS A 5 21.49 3.85 5.84
N ALA A 6 20.33 3.35 5.41
CA ALA A 6 19.05 3.95 5.73
C ALA A 6 18.30 3.19 6.83
N ARG A 7 18.96 2.27 7.52
CA ARG A 7 18.37 1.53 8.64
C ARG A 7 18.36 2.40 9.90
N LEU A 8 17.21 2.47 10.57
CA LEU A 8 17.01 3.17 11.84
C LEU A 8 17.43 2.29 13.03
N ASP A 9 17.81 2.91 14.14
CA ASP A 9 18.21 2.19 15.36
C ASP A 9 17.03 1.68 16.21
N CYS A 10 15.79 1.85 15.74
CA CYS A 10 14.60 1.28 16.37
C CYS A 10 14.46 -0.22 16.03
N PRO A 11 13.78 -1.03 16.86
CA PRO A 11 13.70 -2.48 16.66
C PRO A 11 12.99 -2.87 15.38
N GLY A 12 11.84 -2.25 15.06
CA GLY A 12 10.96 -2.69 13.97
C GLY A 12 10.38 -4.10 14.18
N ALA A 13 9.74 -4.65 13.16
CA ALA A 13 9.24 -6.03 13.13
C ALA A 13 10.13 -6.96 12.27
N ILE A 14 11.43 -6.71 12.27
CA ILE A 14 12.45 -7.47 11.55
C ILE A 14 13.37 -8.20 12.55
N ASP A 15 13.84 -9.39 12.18
CA ASP A 15 14.83 -10.12 12.97
C ASP A 15 16.26 -9.75 12.52
N ARG A 16 16.90 -8.87 13.26
CA ARG A 16 18.26 -8.39 12.97
C ARG A 16 19.35 -9.46 13.18
N ASN A 17 19.04 -10.56 13.86
CA ASN A 17 19.96 -11.67 14.04
C ASN A 17 19.99 -12.61 12.81
N ARG A 18 18.98 -12.51 11.93
CA ARG A 18 18.87 -13.31 10.71
C ARG A 18 19.07 -12.46 9.48
N THR A 19 20.33 -12.29 9.10
CA THR A 19 20.71 -11.57 7.86
C THR A 19 20.44 -12.45 6.65
N LEU A 20 19.76 -11.88 5.64
CA LEU A 20 19.45 -12.50 4.36
C LEU A 20 20.23 -11.81 3.25
N ARG A 21 20.79 -12.57 2.32
CA ARG A 21 21.54 -12.07 1.16
C ARG A 21 20.67 -12.16 -0.07
N PHE A 22 20.69 -11.13 -0.88
CA PHE A 22 19.94 -11.11 -2.14
C PHE A 22 20.70 -10.36 -3.24
N THR A 23 20.28 -10.54 -4.47
CA THR A 23 20.84 -9.86 -5.64
C THR A 23 19.76 -9.03 -6.31
N PHE A 24 20.10 -7.78 -6.67
CA PHE A 24 19.26 -6.90 -7.47
C PHE A 24 20.08 -6.27 -8.58
N ASP A 25 19.63 -6.40 -9.84
CA ASP A 25 20.38 -5.97 -11.05
C ASP A 25 21.85 -6.43 -11.02
N GLY A 26 22.10 -7.68 -10.67
CA GLY A 26 23.43 -8.30 -10.59
C GLY A 26 24.30 -7.84 -9.41
N LYS A 27 23.83 -6.94 -8.54
CA LYS A 27 24.54 -6.47 -7.35
C LYS A 27 24.04 -7.17 -6.10
N LYS A 28 24.98 -7.56 -5.22
CA LYS A 28 24.69 -8.22 -3.96
C LYS A 28 24.36 -7.21 -2.86
N TYR A 29 23.28 -7.49 -2.14
CA TYR A 29 22.77 -6.71 -1.01
C TYR A 29 22.46 -7.63 0.16
N CYS A 30 22.13 -7.05 1.30
CA CYS A 30 21.55 -7.78 2.42
C CYS A 30 20.38 -7.03 3.04
N GLY A 31 19.49 -7.79 3.65
CA GLY A 31 18.41 -7.34 4.51
C GLY A 31 18.28 -8.29 5.69
N TYR A 32 17.16 -8.25 6.36
CA TYR A 32 16.85 -9.07 7.51
C TYR A 32 15.59 -9.89 7.28
N GLN A 33 15.44 -10.97 8.03
CA GLN A 33 14.19 -11.71 8.01
C GLN A 33 13.05 -10.80 8.49
N GLY A 34 11.92 -10.81 7.76
CA GLY A 34 10.80 -9.92 7.94
C GLY A 34 10.79 -8.73 6.97
N ASP A 35 11.90 -8.44 6.30
CA ASP A 35 11.92 -7.45 5.22
C ASP A 35 11.10 -7.90 4.01
N THR A 36 10.56 -6.94 3.27
CA THR A 36 10.20 -7.11 1.86
C THR A 36 11.39 -6.74 0.98
N LEU A 37 11.34 -7.10 -0.30
CA LEU A 37 12.36 -6.65 -1.26
C LEU A 37 12.42 -5.12 -1.31
N ALA A 38 11.28 -4.42 -1.27
CA ALA A 38 11.22 -2.96 -1.26
C ALA A 38 11.89 -2.36 -0.02
N SER A 39 11.58 -2.85 1.18
CA SER A 39 12.20 -2.33 2.42
C SER A 39 13.71 -2.59 2.45
N ALA A 40 14.15 -3.75 1.98
CA ALA A 40 15.57 -4.10 1.88
C ALA A 40 16.31 -3.23 0.84
N LEU A 41 15.69 -2.91 -0.30
CA LEU A 41 16.27 -2.01 -1.30
C LEU A 41 16.41 -0.59 -0.75
N ILE A 42 15.37 -0.05 -0.09
CA ILE A 42 15.44 1.28 0.56
C ILE A 42 16.52 1.30 1.64
N ALA A 43 16.60 0.25 2.48
CA ALA A 43 17.61 0.13 3.53
C ALA A 43 19.05 0.19 2.97
N ASN A 44 19.25 -0.28 1.74
CA ASN A 44 20.53 -0.25 1.03
C ASN A 44 20.72 1.00 0.14
N ASP A 45 19.86 2.02 0.29
CA ASP A 45 19.90 3.29 -0.47
C ASP A 45 19.70 3.10 -1.99
N VAL A 46 18.92 2.08 -2.39
CA VAL A 46 18.53 1.85 -3.79
C VAL A 46 17.29 2.65 -4.09
N ASN A 47 17.47 3.87 -4.61
CA ASN A 47 16.38 4.81 -4.85
C ASN A 47 15.67 4.61 -6.19
N VAL A 48 16.33 4.03 -7.19
CA VAL A 48 15.75 3.73 -8.50
C VAL A 48 15.57 2.23 -8.62
N VAL A 49 14.33 1.77 -8.64
CA VAL A 49 13.98 0.35 -8.67
C VAL A 49 13.47 -0.07 -10.05
N ALA A 50 12.86 0.86 -10.79
CA ALA A 50 12.33 0.60 -12.12
C ALA A 50 12.41 1.84 -13.00
N ARG A 51 11.91 1.72 -14.23
CA ARG A 51 11.78 2.82 -15.20
C ARG A 51 10.36 2.87 -15.75
N SER A 52 9.87 4.06 -16.13
CA SER A 52 8.59 4.16 -16.84
C SER A 52 8.72 3.56 -18.23
N PHE A 53 7.70 2.85 -18.70
CA PHE A 53 7.80 2.04 -19.92
C PHE A 53 7.80 2.84 -21.25
N LYS A 54 7.45 4.11 -21.25
CA LYS A 54 7.45 4.95 -22.46
C LYS A 54 8.68 5.86 -22.53
N LEU A 55 8.95 6.57 -21.47
CA LEU A 55 9.98 7.61 -21.44
C LEU A 55 11.20 7.21 -20.60
N HIS A 56 11.20 6.02 -20.03
CA HIS A 56 12.27 5.50 -19.18
C HIS A 56 12.66 6.44 -18.02
N ARG A 57 11.68 7.19 -17.51
CA ARG A 57 11.88 8.05 -16.33
C ARG A 57 12.21 7.17 -15.12
N PRO A 58 13.17 7.57 -14.28
CA PRO A 58 13.48 6.80 -13.06
C PRO A 58 12.25 6.69 -12.16
N ARG A 59 12.02 5.50 -11.61
CA ARG A 59 10.94 5.19 -10.67
C ARG A 59 11.54 4.62 -9.39
N GLY A 60 11.10 5.15 -8.25
CA GLY A 60 11.37 4.60 -6.92
C GLY A 60 10.18 3.81 -6.40
N VAL A 61 10.24 3.46 -5.14
CA VAL A 61 9.10 2.89 -4.41
C VAL A 61 8.12 4.02 -4.09
N LEU A 62 6.83 3.81 -4.35
CA LEU A 62 5.76 4.78 -4.05
C LEU A 62 5.03 4.45 -2.75
N SER A 63 4.73 3.17 -2.54
CA SER A 63 3.91 2.69 -1.43
C SER A 63 4.60 1.57 -0.65
N ALA A 64 3.91 1.00 0.33
CA ALA A 64 4.40 -0.16 1.09
C ALA A 64 3.48 -1.39 0.95
N GLY A 65 2.41 -1.29 0.20
CA GLY A 65 1.35 -2.30 0.07
C GLY A 65 1.16 -2.82 -1.36
N VAL A 66 -0.03 -3.38 -1.60
CA VAL A 66 -0.47 -3.92 -2.90
C VAL A 66 -0.71 -2.85 -3.95
N GLU A 67 -0.87 -1.61 -3.55
CA GLU A 67 -1.08 -0.44 -4.40
C GLU A 67 0.20 0.05 -5.11
N GLU A 68 1.36 -0.58 -4.82
CA GLU A 68 2.64 -0.23 -5.47
C GLU A 68 2.55 -0.35 -6.99
N CYS A 69 2.78 0.75 -7.68
CA CYS A 69 2.70 0.82 -9.14
C CYS A 69 4.05 1.11 -9.83
N ASN A 70 5.07 1.51 -9.09
CA ASN A 70 6.37 1.90 -9.64
C ASN A 70 7.44 0.81 -9.49
N ALA A 71 7.52 0.20 -8.31
CA ALA A 71 8.55 -0.81 -7.99
C ALA A 71 8.12 -2.21 -8.47
N ILE A 72 7.95 -2.34 -9.78
CA ILE A 72 7.62 -3.58 -10.46
C ILE A 72 8.91 -4.24 -10.93
N VAL A 73 9.14 -5.46 -10.50
CA VAL A 73 10.39 -6.20 -10.69
C VAL A 73 10.13 -7.61 -11.21
N GLN A 74 11.19 -8.23 -11.73
CA GLN A 74 11.25 -9.65 -12.01
C GLN A 74 11.90 -10.34 -10.82
N VAL A 75 11.38 -11.50 -10.40
CA VAL A 75 11.92 -12.30 -9.30
C VAL A 75 12.22 -13.71 -9.80
N GLY A 76 13.37 -14.26 -9.39
CA GLY A 76 13.82 -15.58 -9.78
C GLY A 76 14.44 -15.66 -11.18
N GLU A 77 14.88 -16.83 -11.54
CA GLU A 77 15.55 -17.16 -12.80
C GLU A 77 14.94 -18.42 -13.43
N GLY A 78 15.22 -18.65 -14.73
CA GLY A 78 14.78 -19.86 -15.44
C GLY A 78 13.27 -20.05 -15.43
N ALA A 79 12.84 -21.30 -15.30
CA ALA A 79 11.44 -21.72 -15.34
C ALA A 79 10.58 -21.15 -14.20
N GLY A 80 11.16 -20.91 -13.03
CA GLY A 80 10.48 -20.34 -11.86
C GLY A 80 10.46 -18.82 -11.82
N ARG A 81 10.83 -18.14 -12.91
CA ARG A 81 10.86 -16.68 -13.00
C ARG A 81 9.46 -16.09 -12.96
N GLU A 82 9.23 -15.17 -12.04
CA GLU A 82 8.00 -14.38 -11.93
C GLU A 82 8.23 -12.95 -12.43
N VAL A 83 7.46 -12.53 -13.43
CA VAL A 83 7.53 -11.18 -14.00
C VAL A 83 6.46 -10.30 -13.38
N SER A 84 6.73 -8.99 -13.35
CA SER A 84 5.79 -7.97 -12.87
C SER A 84 5.36 -8.14 -11.40
N ALA A 85 6.26 -8.71 -10.58
CA ALA A 85 6.07 -8.78 -9.14
C ALA A 85 6.25 -7.39 -8.49
N ARG A 86 5.40 -7.06 -7.52
CA ARG A 86 5.57 -5.82 -6.74
C ARG A 86 6.60 -6.05 -5.65
N ALA A 87 7.68 -5.25 -5.64
CA ALA A 87 8.75 -5.39 -4.66
C ALA A 87 8.26 -5.26 -3.20
N THR A 88 7.13 -4.59 -2.96
CA THR A 88 6.47 -4.45 -1.66
C THR A 88 5.78 -5.74 -1.19
N GLN A 89 5.45 -6.65 -2.10
CA GLN A 89 4.76 -7.91 -1.81
C GLN A 89 5.70 -9.11 -1.82
N VAL A 90 6.95 -8.93 -2.25
CA VAL A 90 7.97 -9.97 -2.26
C VAL A 90 8.65 -10.00 -0.89
N LEU A 91 8.39 -11.05 -0.10
CA LEU A 91 9.13 -11.29 1.15
C LEU A 91 10.58 -11.65 0.84
N LEU A 92 11.50 -11.07 1.60
CA LEU A 92 12.92 -11.34 1.44
C LEU A 92 13.27 -12.75 1.97
N TYR A 93 14.02 -13.51 1.17
CA TYR A 93 14.61 -14.79 1.56
C TYR A 93 16.07 -14.85 1.13
N ASP A 94 16.85 -15.75 1.75
CA ASP A 94 18.27 -15.88 1.43
C ASP A 94 18.47 -16.45 0.01
N GLY A 95 19.33 -15.78 -0.76
CA GLY A 95 19.58 -16.13 -2.16
C GLY A 95 18.56 -15.57 -3.17
N LEU A 96 17.62 -14.70 -2.76
CA LEU A 96 16.69 -14.06 -3.69
C LEU A 96 17.43 -13.33 -4.80
N VAL A 97 17.04 -13.61 -6.06
CA VAL A 97 17.50 -12.89 -7.25
C VAL A 97 16.35 -12.08 -7.79
N ALA A 98 16.56 -10.79 -7.95
CA ALA A 98 15.57 -9.89 -8.55
C ALA A 98 16.24 -8.95 -9.55
N GLU A 99 15.48 -8.55 -10.54
CA GLU A 99 15.92 -7.64 -11.61
C GLU A 99 14.86 -6.57 -11.85
N SER A 100 15.34 -5.37 -12.17
CA SER A 100 14.48 -4.31 -12.66
C SER A 100 13.94 -4.66 -14.05
N GLN A 101 12.69 -4.33 -14.29
CA GLN A 101 12.07 -4.46 -15.60
C GLN A 101 12.16 -3.13 -16.35
N ASN A 102 11.88 -3.16 -17.67
CA ASN A 102 11.74 -1.96 -18.46
C ASN A 102 12.99 -1.07 -18.51
N CYS A 103 14.17 -1.65 -18.49
CA CYS A 103 15.45 -0.94 -18.59
C CYS A 103 16.53 -1.86 -19.15
N TRP A 104 17.60 -1.26 -19.67
CA TRP A 104 18.78 -2.00 -20.12
C TRP A 104 20.04 -1.13 -19.98
N PRO A 105 21.13 -1.62 -19.35
CA PRO A 105 21.27 -2.92 -18.67
C PRO A 105 20.71 -2.95 -17.23
N SER A 106 20.36 -1.83 -16.61
CA SER A 106 19.80 -1.78 -15.25
C SER A 106 18.96 -0.53 -15.01
N ALA A 107 18.15 -0.51 -13.94
CA ALA A 107 17.39 0.68 -13.56
C ALA A 107 18.28 1.90 -13.25
N GLN A 108 19.46 1.67 -12.70
CA GLN A 108 20.42 2.74 -12.37
C GLN A 108 21.08 3.35 -13.60
N PHE A 109 21.35 2.54 -14.62
CA PHE A 109 21.95 2.97 -15.87
C PHE A 109 21.17 2.36 -17.03
N ASP A 110 20.28 3.15 -17.60
CA ASP A 110 19.38 2.72 -18.66
C ASP A 110 19.68 3.48 -19.95
N ILE A 111 20.15 2.77 -20.96
CA ILE A 111 20.45 3.34 -22.28
C ILE A 111 19.15 3.74 -22.99
N SER A 112 18.07 3.01 -22.76
CA SER A 112 16.77 3.29 -23.36
C SER A 112 16.17 4.63 -22.90
N ALA A 113 16.73 5.24 -21.83
CA ALA A 113 16.35 6.58 -21.37
C ALA A 113 16.55 7.67 -22.46
N ILE A 114 17.28 7.38 -23.54
CA ILE A 114 17.40 8.26 -24.71
C ILE A 114 16.03 8.54 -25.35
N TYR A 115 15.04 7.64 -25.20
CA TYR A 115 13.67 7.86 -25.69
C TYR A 115 13.01 9.10 -25.08
N SER A 116 13.44 9.51 -23.88
CA SER A 116 12.95 10.74 -23.24
C SER A 116 13.28 12.01 -24.05
N LEU A 117 14.34 12.01 -24.83
CA LEU A 117 14.70 13.13 -25.72
C LEU A 117 13.69 13.30 -26.86
N PHE A 118 13.00 12.23 -27.21
CA PHE A 118 11.98 12.20 -28.26
C PHE A 118 10.55 12.31 -27.70
N SER A 119 10.39 12.68 -26.43
CA SER A 119 9.09 12.75 -25.74
C SER A 119 8.05 13.58 -26.50
N ARG A 120 8.47 14.67 -27.14
CA ARG A 120 7.62 15.55 -27.95
C ARG A 120 6.97 14.82 -29.16
N PHE A 121 7.64 13.78 -29.68
CA PHE A 121 7.17 12.98 -30.82
C PHE A 121 6.41 11.72 -30.40
N LEU A 122 6.33 11.47 -29.09
CA LEU A 122 5.69 10.29 -28.50
C LEU A 122 4.46 10.69 -27.64
N PRO A 123 3.42 11.32 -28.22
CA PRO A 123 2.20 11.66 -27.45
C PRO A 123 1.51 10.38 -26.95
N ALA A 124 0.55 10.52 -26.03
CA ALA A 124 -0.25 9.39 -25.57
C ALA A 124 -0.93 8.72 -26.78
N GLY A 125 -0.85 7.38 -26.85
CA GLY A 125 -1.42 6.61 -27.97
C GLY A 125 -0.70 6.75 -29.32
N PHE A 126 0.54 7.28 -29.34
CA PHE A 126 1.32 7.44 -30.59
C PHE A 126 1.37 6.16 -31.44
N TYR A 127 1.43 5.00 -30.81
CA TYR A 127 1.47 3.69 -31.47
C TYR A 127 0.18 3.33 -32.21
N LEU A 128 -0.95 3.92 -31.84
CA LEU A 128 -2.25 3.67 -32.50
C LEU A 128 -2.34 4.32 -33.88
N LYS A 129 -1.49 5.30 -34.20
CA LYS A 129 -1.48 6.01 -35.49
C LYS A 129 -0.19 5.81 -36.26
N THR A 130 0.96 5.79 -35.59
CA THR A 130 2.28 5.88 -36.22
C THR A 130 2.75 4.57 -36.82
N PHE A 131 2.36 3.43 -36.24
CA PHE A 131 2.88 2.10 -36.62
C PHE A 131 1.84 1.20 -37.28
N MET A 132 0.78 1.76 -37.87
CA MET A 132 -0.26 0.99 -38.54
C MET A 132 0.10 0.63 -39.99
N TRP A 133 1.01 1.38 -40.63
CA TRP A 133 1.44 1.13 -41.99
C TRP A 133 2.89 0.62 -42.04
N PRO A 134 3.27 -0.43 -42.82
CA PRO A 134 2.35 -1.24 -43.62
C PRO A 134 1.48 -2.20 -42.79
N HIS A 135 1.98 -2.72 -41.65
CA HIS A 135 1.24 -3.59 -40.73
C HIS A 135 1.80 -3.45 -39.32
N TRP A 136 0.91 -3.34 -38.32
CA TRP A 136 1.23 -3.27 -36.89
C TRP A 136 2.19 -4.39 -36.43
N HIS A 137 1.99 -5.61 -36.89
CA HIS A 137 2.79 -6.78 -36.48
C HIS A 137 4.29 -6.65 -36.76
N TRP A 138 4.70 -5.78 -37.69
CA TRP A 138 6.13 -5.54 -37.94
C TRP A 138 6.79 -4.77 -36.80
N TYR A 139 6.04 -3.95 -36.12
CA TYR A 139 6.52 -3.07 -35.05
C TYR A 139 6.24 -3.62 -33.66
N GLU A 140 5.18 -4.44 -33.53
CA GLU A 140 4.69 -4.92 -32.24
C GLU A 140 5.77 -5.59 -31.38
N GLY A 141 6.57 -6.47 -31.95
CA GLY A 141 7.64 -7.17 -31.24
C GLY A 141 8.71 -6.24 -30.67
N PHE A 142 9.05 -5.19 -31.42
CA PHE A 142 10.00 -4.16 -30.97
C PHE A 142 9.37 -3.28 -29.89
N ILE A 143 8.16 -2.79 -30.11
CA ILE A 143 7.45 -1.92 -29.16
C ILE A 143 7.19 -2.65 -27.84
N ARG A 144 6.76 -3.92 -27.90
CA ARG A 144 6.55 -4.76 -26.71
C ARG A 144 7.85 -4.93 -25.92
N ARG A 145 8.97 -5.17 -26.61
CA ARG A 145 10.29 -5.28 -25.95
C ARG A 145 10.72 -3.95 -25.33
N ALA A 146 10.52 -2.85 -26.04
CA ALA A 146 10.84 -1.51 -25.55
C ALA A 146 9.94 -1.09 -24.37
N ALA A 147 8.67 -1.54 -24.33
CA ALA A 147 7.78 -1.29 -23.23
C ALA A 147 8.15 -2.05 -21.93
N GLY A 148 8.97 -3.11 -22.03
CA GLY A 148 9.54 -3.80 -20.88
C GLY A 148 8.52 -4.40 -19.91
N LEU A 149 7.36 -4.85 -20.42
CA LEU A 149 6.29 -5.44 -19.60
C LEU A 149 6.61 -6.85 -19.07
N GLY A 150 7.90 -7.24 -19.14
CA GLY A 150 8.35 -8.60 -18.86
C GLY A 150 8.19 -9.52 -20.07
N ARG A 151 8.79 -10.68 -19.97
CA ARG A 151 8.72 -11.73 -20.99
C ARG A 151 8.23 -13.02 -20.35
N VAL A 152 7.15 -13.57 -20.90
CA VAL A 152 6.67 -14.89 -20.48
C VAL A 152 7.80 -15.90 -20.61
N ASN A 153 7.91 -16.79 -19.64
CA ASN A 153 8.89 -17.87 -19.67
C ASN A 153 8.49 -18.89 -20.75
N ASP A 154 9.45 -19.27 -21.58
CA ASP A 154 9.25 -20.29 -22.63
C ASP A 154 9.47 -21.71 -22.09
N GLU A 155 9.95 -21.86 -20.86
CA GLU A 155 10.14 -23.14 -20.18
C GLU A 155 8.87 -23.56 -19.46
N ALA A 156 8.68 -24.88 -19.27
CA ALA A 156 7.54 -25.40 -18.53
C ALA A 156 7.60 -24.97 -17.06
N ASP A 157 6.45 -24.52 -16.55
CA ASP A 157 6.32 -24.17 -15.13
C ASP A 157 6.59 -25.41 -14.26
N PRO A 158 7.60 -25.39 -13.36
CA PRO A 158 7.92 -26.53 -12.50
C PRO A 158 6.95 -26.67 -11.33
N ASP A 159 6.14 -25.66 -11.06
CA ASP A 159 5.23 -25.62 -9.93
C ASP A 159 3.91 -26.32 -10.25
N TYR A 160 3.22 -26.78 -9.23
CA TYR A 160 1.86 -27.29 -9.38
C TYR A 160 0.87 -26.54 -8.51
N TYR A 161 -0.40 -26.59 -8.90
CA TYR A 161 -1.49 -25.81 -8.34
C TYR A 161 -2.63 -26.73 -7.94
N THR A 162 -3.30 -26.40 -6.84
CA THR A 162 -4.44 -27.18 -6.33
C THR A 162 -5.71 -26.36 -6.24
N LYS A 163 -6.85 -27.03 -6.10
CA LYS A 163 -8.17 -26.42 -5.85
C LYS A 163 -8.76 -27.00 -4.59
N ARG A 164 -9.47 -26.19 -3.82
CA ARG A 164 -10.22 -26.64 -2.65
C ARG A 164 -11.58 -25.96 -2.61
N PHE A 165 -12.62 -26.74 -2.34
CA PHE A 165 -13.94 -26.21 -2.00
C PHE A 165 -14.04 -26.06 -0.48
N CYS A 166 -14.57 -24.92 -0.04
CA CYS A 166 -14.70 -24.58 1.37
C CYS A 166 -16.11 -24.04 1.63
N ASN A 167 -16.61 -24.30 2.83
CA ASN A 167 -17.85 -23.70 3.31
C ASN A 167 -17.57 -23.09 4.68
N CYS A 168 -18.23 -21.98 5.01
CA CYS A 168 -18.23 -21.37 6.33
C CYS A 168 -19.53 -20.59 6.56
N ASP A 169 -19.84 -20.31 7.81
CA ASP A 169 -20.99 -19.49 8.16
C ASP A 169 -20.66 -18.01 7.91
N VAL A 170 -19.47 -17.57 8.35
CA VAL A 170 -19.00 -16.20 8.15
C VAL A 170 -17.63 -16.21 7.48
N LEU A 171 -17.53 -15.57 6.31
CA LEU A 171 -16.28 -15.28 5.64
C LEU A 171 -15.88 -13.83 5.93
N VAL A 172 -14.70 -13.63 6.53
CA VAL A 172 -14.11 -12.30 6.73
C VAL A 172 -12.97 -12.10 5.74
N VAL A 173 -13.01 -11.02 4.97
CA VAL A 173 -11.98 -10.67 3.97
C VAL A 173 -11.23 -9.43 4.42
N GLY A 174 -9.97 -9.60 4.83
CA GLY A 174 -9.08 -8.61 5.40
C GLY A 174 -8.84 -8.83 6.88
N GLY A 175 -7.57 -9.03 7.25
CA GLY A 175 -7.10 -9.31 8.61
C GLY A 175 -6.54 -8.09 9.33
N GLY A 176 -7.08 -6.88 9.04
CA GLY A 176 -6.82 -5.66 9.80
C GLY A 176 -7.61 -5.61 11.12
N PRO A 177 -7.54 -4.50 11.89
CA PRO A 177 -8.22 -4.39 13.19
C PRO A 177 -9.71 -4.69 13.13
N ALA A 178 -10.42 -4.16 12.14
CA ALA A 178 -11.85 -4.40 11.94
C ALA A 178 -12.16 -5.87 11.61
N GLY A 179 -11.34 -6.50 10.76
CA GLY A 179 -11.55 -7.90 10.36
C GLY A 179 -11.23 -8.90 11.46
N ILE A 180 -10.13 -8.69 12.20
CA ILE A 180 -9.77 -9.51 13.36
C ILE A 180 -10.88 -9.46 14.42
N THR A 181 -11.36 -8.25 14.73
CA THR A 181 -12.43 -8.06 15.71
C THR A 181 -13.75 -8.69 15.22
N ALA A 182 -14.06 -8.56 13.91
CA ALA A 182 -15.25 -9.20 13.34
C ALA A 182 -15.17 -10.73 13.39
N ALA A 183 -13.99 -11.30 13.08
CA ALA A 183 -13.78 -12.75 13.14
C ALA A 183 -13.92 -13.29 14.57
N LEU A 184 -13.28 -12.63 15.55
CA LEU A 184 -13.42 -12.99 16.98
C LEU A 184 -14.87 -12.93 17.44
N SER A 185 -15.58 -11.85 17.10
CA SER A 185 -16.96 -11.67 17.52
C SER A 185 -17.91 -12.68 16.87
N ALA A 186 -17.73 -12.99 15.59
CA ALA A 186 -18.53 -14.02 14.92
C ALA A 186 -18.25 -15.42 15.48
N ALA A 187 -16.99 -15.74 15.74
CA ALA A 187 -16.60 -17.02 16.33
C ALA A 187 -17.12 -17.20 17.76
N HIS A 188 -17.17 -16.12 18.54
CA HIS A 188 -17.70 -16.13 19.91
C HIS A 188 -19.21 -16.41 19.95
N VAL A 189 -19.94 -16.00 18.92
CA VAL A 189 -21.38 -16.36 18.76
C VAL A 189 -21.55 -17.85 18.39
N GLY A 190 -20.46 -18.53 17.94
CA GLY A 190 -20.45 -19.96 17.62
C GLY A 190 -20.42 -20.26 16.12
N ALA A 191 -20.34 -19.26 15.24
CA ALA A 191 -20.26 -19.45 13.80
C ALA A 191 -18.90 -20.06 13.38
N SER A 192 -18.89 -20.87 12.33
CA SER A 192 -17.65 -21.26 11.66
C SER A 192 -17.14 -20.08 10.83
N VAL A 193 -15.91 -19.63 11.11
CA VAL A 193 -15.32 -18.42 10.53
C VAL A 193 -14.09 -18.76 9.67
N MET A 194 -14.05 -18.20 8.46
CA MET A 194 -12.82 -18.13 7.65
C MET A 194 -12.36 -16.68 7.58
N LEU A 195 -11.11 -16.42 7.97
CA LEU A 195 -10.48 -15.10 7.89
C LEU A 195 -9.36 -15.14 6.84
N LEU A 196 -9.51 -14.34 5.78
CA LEU A 196 -8.52 -14.23 4.70
C LEU A 196 -7.75 -12.91 4.83
N ASP A 197 -6.43 -12.96 4.57
CA ASP A 197 -5.61 -11.75 4.42
C ASP A 197 -4.57 -11.94 3.31
N ASP A 198 -4.34 -10.91 2.50
CA ASP A 198 -3.38 -10.94 1.40
C ASP A 198 -1.93 -10.85 1.88
N GLN A 199 -1.71 -10.38 3.11
CA GLN A 199 -0.39 -10.28 3.73
C GLN A 199 0.04 -11.60 4.39
N ALA A 200 1.37 -11.73 4.54
CA ALA A 200 1.97 -12.83 5.30
C ALA A 200 1.63 -12.79 6.79
N GLN A 201 1.45 -11.59 7.31
CA GLN A 201 1.16 -11.32 8.71
C GLN A 201 -0.09 -10.47 8.81
N LEU A 202 -1.10 -10.96 9.51
CA LEU A 202 -2.31 -10.23 9.80
C LEU A 202 -2.02 -9.05 10.73
N GLY A 203 -2.90 -8.06 10.72
CA GLY A 203 -2.84 -6.89 11.58
C GLY A 203 -3.13 -5.59 10.85
N GLY A 204 -2.96 -5.56 9.52
CA GLY A 204 -3.18 -4.34 8.73
C GLY A 204 -2.35 -3.17 9.27
N THR A 205 -3.01 -2.07 9.64
CA THR A 205 -2.36 -0.87 10.18
C THR A 205 -1.71 -1.08 11.55
N LEU A 206 -2.19 -2.02 12.38
CA LEU A 206 -1.60 -2.34 13.69
C LEU A 206 -0.14 -2.82 13.58
N LEU A 207 0.31 -3.27 12.41
CA LEU A 207 1.69 -3.70 12.20
C LEU A 207 2.70 -2.54 12.23
N TRP A 208 2.22 -1.29 12.04
CA TRP A 208 3.07 -0.11 11.94
C TRP A 208 2.50 1.14 12.64
N GLU A 209 1.30 1.09 13.20
CA GLU A 209 0.77 2.16 14.05
C GLU A 209 1.24 1.98 15.50
N ASN A 210 1.44 3.12 16.17
CA ASN A 210 1.87 3.18 17.57
C ASN A 210 0.70 3.69 18.43
N GLU A 211 -0.37 2.90 18.47
CA GLU A 211 -1.60 3.20 19.22
C GLU A 211 -1.78 2.20 20.36
N SER A 212 -2.75 2.45 21.24
CA SER A 212 -3.11 1.54 22.32
C SER A 212 -4.56 1.03 22.16
N ILE A 213 -4.78 -0.23 22.52
CA ILE A 213 -6.09 -0.88 22.56
C ILE A 213 -6.26 -1.49 23.95
N ASP A 214 -7.34 -1.15 24.64
CA ASP A 214 -7.63 -1.58 26.02
C ASP A 214 -6.47 -1.31 26.99
N GLY A 215 -5.79 -0.16 26.81
CA GLY A 215 -4.65 0.24 27.62
C GLY A 215 -3.35 -0.52 27.34
N ARG A 216 -3.29 -1.36 26.32
CA ARG A 216 -2.11 -2.12 25.88
C ARG A 216 -1.55 -1.57 24.57
N ASP A 217 -0.28 -1.83 24.30
CA ASP A 217 0.28 -1.58 22.97
C ASP A 217 -0.48 -2.36 21.89
N ALA A 218 -0.75 -1.74 20.74
CA ALA A 218 -1.54 -2.33 19.67
C ALA A 218 -0.92 -3.64 19.12
N LYS A 219 0.40 -3.78 19.12
CA LYS A 219 1.10 -5.00 18.69
C LYS A 219 0.94 -6.13 19.72
N GLU A 220 0.92 -5.80 21.01
CA GLU A 220 0.62 -6.77 22.07
C GLU A 220 -0.84 -7.27 21.95
N TRP A 221 -1.80 -6.35 21.81
CA TRP A 221 -3.20 -6.68 21.57
C TRP A 221 -3.36 -7.58 20.34
N LEU A 222 -2.67 -7.24 19.23
CA LEU A 222 -2.67 -8.03 18.01
C LEU A 222 -2.16 -9.47 18.26
N SER A 223 -1.03 -9.61 18.94
CA SER A 223 -0.45 -10.92 19.26
C SER A 223 -1.40 -11.79 20.07
N LEU A 224 -2.03 -11.22 21.10
CA LEU A 224 -3.03 -11.91 21.93
C LEU A 224 -4.26 -12.30 21.12
N SER A 225 -4.76 -11.41 20.26
CA SER A 225 -5.94 -11.66 19.41
C SER A 225 -5.67 -12.76 18.39
N LEU A 226 -4.49 -12.80 17.75
CA LEU A 226 -4.11 -13.86 16.83
C LEU A 226 -3.95 -15.21 17.56
N THR A 227 -3.33 -15.21 18.72
CA THR A 227 -3.23 -16.43 19.57
C THR A 227 -4.61 -16.95 19.96
N HIS A 228 -5.54 -16.04 20.27
CA HIS A 228 -6.92 -16.42 20.57
C HIS A 228 -7.63 -17.01 19.34
N LEU A 229 -7.53 -16.36 18.16
CA LEU A 229 -8.09 -16.90 16.92
C LEU A 229 -7.57 -18.31 16.60
N ASP A 230 -6.26 -18.54 16.77
CA ASP A 230 -5.63 -19.85 16.53
C ASP A 230 -6.07 -20.92 17.53
N SER A 231 -6.52 -20.53 18.73
CA SER A 231 -7.04 -21.46 19.76
C SER A 231 -8.48 -21.89 19.52
N LEU A 232 -9.23 -21.21 18.64
CA LEU A 232 -10.64 -21.48 18.38
C LEU A 232 -10.81 -22.54 17.29
N GLU A 233 -11.43 -23.68 17.61
CA GLU A 233 -11.67 -24.78 16.67
C GLU A 233 -12.61 -24.40 15.50
N ASN A 234 -13.48 -23.40 15.70
CA ASN A 234 -14.42 -22.90 14.69
C ASN A 234 -13.86 -21.77 13.83
N VAL A 235 -12.54 -21.46 13.92
CA VAL A 235 -11.89 -20.42 13.12
C VAL A 235 -10.80 -21.01 12.24
N GLN A 236 -10.78 -20.60 10.98
CA GLN A 236 -9.68 -20.86 10.07
C GLN A 236 -9.06 -19.55 9.59
N VAL A 237 -7.82 -19.28 9.99
CA VAL A 237 -7.05 -18.12 9.53
C VAL A 237 -6.21 -18.50 8.31
N LEU A 238 -6.31 -17.70 7.24
CA LEU A 238 -5.65 -17.95 5.96
C LEU A 238 -4.84 -16.71 5.53
N PRO A 239 -3.59 -16.56 5.98
CA PRO A 239 -2.69 -15.54 5.49
C PRO A 239 -2.27 -15.83 4.03
N HIS A 240 -1.62 -14.88 3.36
CA HIS A 240 -1.24 -14.94 1.95
C HIS A 240 -2.39 -15.38 1.03
N THR A 241 -3.60 -14.95 1.33
CA THR A 241 -4.80 -15.38 0.62
C THR A 241 -5.57 -14.19 0.09
N VAL A 242 -5.48 -13.97 -1.22
CA VAL A 242 -6.13 -12.85 -1.92
C VAL A 242 -7.52 -13.29 -2.40
N ALA A 243 -8.57 -12.63 -1.96
CA ALA A 243 -9.91 -12.78 -2.55
C ALA A 243 -9.93 -12.10 -3.92
N VAL A 244 -10.11 -12.89 -4.98
CA VAL A 244 -9.99 -12.43 -6.37
C VAL A 244 -11.31 -12.30 -7.12
N GLY A 245 -12.41 -12.82 -6.56
CA GLY A 245 -13.71 -12.74 -7.18
C GLY A 245 -14.84 -12.96 -6.20
N TYR A 246 -15.92 -12.19 -6.38
CA TYR A 246 -17.16 -12.32 -5.63
C TYR A 246 -18.33 -12.51 -6.60
N TYR A 247 -19.08 -13.58 -6.44
CA TYR A 247 -20.15 -14.01 -7.32
C TYR A 247 -21.46 -14.19 -6.57
N ASP A 248 -22.53 -14.49 -7.31
CA ASP A 248 -23.86 -14.67 -6.73
C ASP A 248 -23.91 -15.71 -5.59
N HIS A 249 -24.81 -15.49 -4.66
CA HIS A 249 -25.04 -16.32 -3.48
C HIS A 249 -23.81 -16.48 -2.60
N ASN A 250 -23.07 -15.39 -2.37
CA ASN A 250 -21.85 -15.37 -1.54
C ASN A 250 -20.81 -16.43 -1.93
N PHE A 251 -20.66 -16.66 -3.24
CA PHE A 251 -19.61 -17.50 -3.74
C PHE A 251 -18.36 -16.65 -3.99
N VAL A 252 -17.32 -16.87 -3.18
CA VAL A 252 -16.05 -16.12 -3.26
C VAL A 252 -14.93 -17.04 -3.72
N THR A 253 -14.11 -16.55 -4.63
CA THR A 253 -12.87 -17.23 -5.02
C THR A 253 -11.68 -16.50 -4.44
N ALA A 254 -10.71 -17.26 -3.92
CA ALA A 254 -9.48 -16.72 -3.38
C ALA A 254 -8.27 -17.55 -3.82
N VAL A 255 -7.13 -16.90 -3.95
CA VAL A 255 -5.84 -17.55 -4.26
C VAL A 255 -4.96 -17.49 -3.02
N GLN A 256 -4.64 -18.65 -2.47
CA GLN A 256 -3.72 -18.82 -1.35
C GLN A 256 -2.34 -19.17 -1.87
N THR A 257 -1.34 -18.39 -1.48
CA THR A 257 0.08 -18.70 -1.73
C THR A 257 0.61 -19.53 -0.55
N LEU A 258 1.05 -20.77 -0.83
CA LEU A 258 1.42 -21.76 0.20
C LEU A 258 2.93 -21.82 0.45
N GLY A 259 3.75 -21.34 -0.46
CA GLY A 259 5.20 -21.40 -0.34
C GLY A 259 5.86 -20.09 -0.76
N VAL A 260 6.59 -19.46 0.14
CA VAL A 260 7.38 -18.24 -0.15
C VAL A 260 8.68 -18.59 -0.91
N HIS A 261 9.13 -19.83 -0.83
CA HIS A 261 10.45 -20.29 -1.33
C HIS A 261 10.42 -20.92 -2.72
N HIS A 262 9.25 -21.09 -3.34
CA HIS A 262 9.15 -21.70 -4.66
C HIS A 262 9.66 -20.80 -5.80
N CYS A 263 9.79 -19.49 -5.56
CA CYS A 263 10.35 -18.54 -6.53
C CYS A 263 11.84 -18.78 -6.87
N ALA A 264 12.54 -19.66 -6.15
CA ALA A 264 13.97 -19.90 -6.34
C ALA A 264 14.30 -21.15 -7.20
N GLY A 265 13.32 -21.73 -7.90
CA GLY A 265 13.56 -22.95 -8.70
C GLY A 265 13.89 -24.19 -7.88
N VAL A 266 13.72 -24.14 -6.55
CA VAL A 266 13.81 -25.30 -5.67
C VAL A 266 12.42 -25.94 -5.60
N PRO A 267 12.21 -27.14 -6.16
CA PRO A 267 10.93 -27.82 -6.08
C PRO A 267 10.56 -28.06 -4.61
N GLY A 268 9.56 -27.32 -4.11
CA GLY A 268 8.99 -27.64 -2.81
C GLY A 268 8.10 -28.88 -2.91
N ASN A 269 8.01 -29.63 -1.84
CA ASN A 269 7.15 -30.84 -1.79
C ASN A 269 5.64 -30.52 -1.71
N GLY A 270 5.19 -29.29 -2.01
CA GLY A 270 3.81 -28.84 -1.90
C GLY A 270 3.34 -27.98 -3.10
N PRO A 271 2.04 -27.71 -3.22
CA PRO A 271 1.53 -26.80 -4.24
C PRO A 271 2.01 -25.38 -3.97
N ARG A 272 2.37 -24.66 -5.03
CA ARG A 272 2.74 -23.24 -4.97
C ARG A 272 1.56 -22.37 -4.56
N GLN A 273 0.42 -22.59 -5.22
CA GLN A 273 -0.80 -21.87 -4.94
C GLN A 273 -2.00 -22.80 -4.90
N ARG A 274 -3.01 -22.37 -4.18
CA ARG A 274 -4.29 -23.05 -4.06
C ARG A 274 -5.43 -22.09 -4.39
N LEU A 275 -6.24 -22.47 -5.37
CA LEU A 275 -7.50 -21.79 -5.64
C LEU A 275 -8.55 -22.28 -4.64
N LEU A 276 -9.01 -21.40 -3.76
CA LEU A 276 -10.12 -21.64 -2.87
C LEU A 276 -11.42 -21.21 -3.53
N LYS A 277 -12.43 -22.05 -3.44
CA LYS A 277 -13.81 -21.82 -3.86
C LYS A 277 -14.68 -21.87 -2.63
N ILE A 278 -15.06 -20.70 -2.11
CA ILE A 278 -15.67 -20.55 -0.79
C ILE A 278 -17.13 -20.20 -0.96
N ARG A 279 -18.00 -20.96 -0.28
CA ARG A 279 -19.42 -20.64 -0.12
C ARG A 279 -19.65 -20.23 1.32
N ALA A 280 -20.09 -18.98 1.54
CA ALA A 280 -20.35 -18.44 2.86
C ALA A 280 -21.83 -18.11 3.06
N ALA A 281 -22.36 -18.32 4.27
CA ALA A 281 -23.71 -17.87 4.59
C ALA A 281 -23.76 -16.33 4.70
N GLN A 282 -22.71 -15.74 5.27
CA GLN A 282 -22.52 -14.28 5.38
C GLN A 282 -21.09 -13.91 5.01
N VAL A 283 -20.86 -12.70 4.46
CA VAL A 283 -19.54 -12.17 4.16
C VAL A 283 -19.35 -10.83 4.86
N VAL A 284 -18.19 -10.66 5.50
CA VAL A 284 -17.74 -9.39 6.09
C VAL A 284 -16.53 -8.90 5.31
N LEU A 285 -16.67 -7.78 4.60
CA LEU A 285 -15.57 -7.14 3.90
C LEU A 285 -14.86 -6.13 4.82
N ALA A 286 -13.62 -6.43 5.15
CA ALA A 286 -12.72 -5.60 5.96
C ALA A 286 -11.48 -5.20 5.13
N THR A 287 -11.68 -4.94 3.83
CA THR A 287 -10.63 -4.76 2.82
C THR A 287 -9.85 -3.45 2.94
N GLY A 288 -10.22 -2.58 3.89
CA GLY A 288 -9.48 -1.37 4.20
C GLY A 288 -9.58 -0.27 3.14
N ALA A 289 -8.59 0.62 3.13
CA ALA A 289 -8.49 1.73 2.19
C ALA A 289 -7.04 1.92 1.75
N ILE A 290 -6.86 2.51 0.58
CA ILE A 290 -5.55 2.84 -0.03
C ILE A 290 -5.36 4.35 0.03
N GLU A 291 -4.17 4.80 0.43
CA GLU A 291 -3.84 6.22 0.47
C GLU A 291 -3.77 6.81 -0.94
N ARG A 292 -4.36 7.99 -1.10
CA ARG A 292 -4.43 8.73 -2.37
C ARG A 292 -3.18 9.58 -2.54
N PRO A 293 -2.51 9.53 -3.71
CA PRO A 293 -1.42 10.45 -4.01
C PRO A 293 -1.92 11.87 -4.26
N MET A 294 -1.02 12.86 -4.08
CA MET A 294 -1.22 14.23 -4.52
C MET A 294 -0.72 14.40 -5.95
N VAL A 295 -1.43 15.18 -6.77
CA VAL A 295 -1.09 15.43 -8.18
C VAL A 295 -0.41 16.79 -8.33
N PHE A 296 0.85 16.77 -8.72
CA PHE A 296 1.70 17.92 -9.00
C PHE A 296 2.80 17.54 -10.01
N PRO A 297 3.49 18.49 -10.65
CA PRO A 297 4.52 18.18 -11.64
C PRO A 297 5.64 17.30 -11.09
N ASP A 298 6.01 16.24 -11.85
CA ASP A 298 7.08 15.28 -11.51
C ASP A 298 6.87 14.54 -10.18
N ASN A 299 5.63 14.30 -9.75
CA ASN A 299 5.30 13.54 -8.53
C ASN A 299 5.74 12.06 -8.57
N ASP A 300 6.26 11.60 -9.71
CA ASP A 300 6.77 10.26 -9.95
C ASP A 300 8.29 10.11 -9.70
N ARG A 301 8.94 11.17 -9.25
CA ARG A 301 10.38 11.19 -9.00
C ARG A 301 10.77 10.28 -7.84
N PRO A 302 11.87 9.48 -7.93
CA PRO A 302 12.36 8.69 -6.79
C PRO A 302 12.60 9.56 -5.55
N GLY A 303 12.12 9.11 -4.40
CA GLY A 303 12.10 9.86 -3.15
C GLY A 303 10.77 10.57 -2.87
N ILE A 304 9.77 10.43 -3.77
CA ILE A 304 8.39 10.84 -3.52
C ILE A 304 7.58 9.57 -3.24
N LEU A 305 7.02 9.47 -2.03
CA LEU A 305 6.29 8.31 -1.53
C LEU A 305 4.97 8.75 -0.88
N LEU A 306 4.07 7.80 -0.70
CA LEU A 306 2.89 8.01 0.14
C LEU A 306 3.31 8.20 1.62
N ALA A 307 2.61 9.04 2.36
CA ALA A 307 2.94 9.33 3.76
C ALA A 307 2.78 8.10 4.65
N SER A 308 1.73 7.30 4.43
CA SER A 308 1.56 6.01 5.11
C SER A 308 2.69 5.04 4.81
N ALA A 309 3.21 5.02 3.58
CA ALA A 309 4.35 4.17 3.21
C ALA A 309 5.63 4.58 3.94
N VAL A 310 5.93 5.88 4.02
CA VAL A 310 7.09 6.39 4.78
C VAL A 310 6.98 5.96 6.25
N ARG A 311 5.81 6.11 6.85
CA ARG A 311 5.53 5.69 8.23
C ARG A 311 5.65 4.17 8.40
N HIS A 312 5.11 3.39 7.45
CA HIS A 312 5.19 1.93 7.45
C HIS A 312 6.65 1.45 7.37
N TYR A 313 7.48 2.04 6.48
CA TYR A 313 8.90 1.71 6.39
C TYR A 313 9.64 2.03 7.68
N ALA A 314 9.36 3.17 8.31
CA ALA A 314 9.99 3.56 9.56
C ALA A 314 9.60 2.64 10.73
N ASN A 315 8.30 2.43 10.95
CA ASN A 315 7.80 1.76 12.16
C ASN A 315 7.86 0.24 12.08
N ARG A 316 7.60 -0.35 10.90
CA ARG A 316 7.61 -1.82 10.75
C ARG A 316 8.97 -2.36 10.37
N TYR A 317 9.63 -1.72 9.40
CA TYR A 317 10.89 -2.23 8.87
C TYR A 317 12.12 -1.51 9.43
N ALA A 318 11.94 -0.49 10.27
CA ALA A 318 13.02 0.34 10.80
C ALA A 318 13.91 0.91 9.66
N VAL A 319 13.30 1.45 8.62
CA VAL A 319 13.97 2.03 7.45
C VAL A 319 13.46 3.44 7.20
N SER A 320 14.39 4.40 7.05
CA SER A 320 14.03 5.74 6.59
C SER A 320 14.23 5.86 5.09
N PRO A 321 13.21 6.22 4.30
CA PRO A 321 13.37 6.49 2.87
C PRO A 321 14.30 7.67 2.57
N GLY A 322 14.55 8.55 3.55
CA GLY A 322 15.45 9.69 3.43
C GLY A 322 15.95 10.23 4.74
N LYS A 323 16.83 11.23 4.66
CA LYS A 323 17.43 11.90 5.81
C LYS A 323 16.73 13.22 6.18
N SER A 324 16.12 13.87 5.19
CA SER A 324 15.38 15.12 5.34
C SER A 324 14.06 14.99 4.60
N VAL A 325 12.97 14.85 5.36
CA VAL A 325 11.64 14.56 4.84
C VAL A 325 10.78 15.81 4.89
N ALA A 326 10.18 16.17 3.74
CA ALA A 326 9.05 17.09 3.69
C ALA A 326 7.74 16.30 3.59
N LEU A 327 6.64 16.81 4.15
CA LEU A 327 5.31 16.25 3.96
C LEU A 327 4.48 17.19 3.09
N PHE A 328 3.63 16.62 2.22
CA PHE A 328 2.64 17.36 1.46
C PHE A 328 1.27 16.70 1.60
N THR A 329 0.28 17.44 2.12
CA THR A 329 -0.98 16.84 2.53
C THR A 329 -2.19 17.77 2.35
N ASN A 330 -3.39 17.15 2.32
CA ASN A 330 -4.70 17.79 2.42
C ASN A 330 -5.53 17.25 3.61
N ASN A 331 -4.89 16.50 4.53
CA ASN A 331 -5.58 15.82 5.63
C ASN A 331 -4.70 15.73 6.89
N ASP A 332 -5.32 15.41 8.03
CA ASP A 332 -4.64 15.34 9.33
C ASP A 332 -3.88 14.03 9.55
N PHE A 333 -4.23 12.94 8.87
CA PHE A 333 -3.56 11.65 9.03
C PHE A 333 -2.06 11.69 8.72
N ALA A 334 -1.67 12.51 7.72
CA ALA A 334 -0.28 12.64 7.32
C ALA A 334 0.63 13.23 8.42
N TYR A 335 0.07 14.03 9.33
CA TYR A 335 0.85 14.60 10.43
C TYR A 335 1.45 13.53 11.35
N ARG A 336 0.76 12.39 11.55
CA ARG A 336 1.27 11.25 12.30
C ARG A 336 2.60 10.74 11.74
N THR A 337 2.77 10.76 10.41
CA THR A 337 4.03 10.39 9.76
C THR A 337 5.17 11.30 10.21
N ALA A 338 4.94 12.62 10.31
CA ALA A 338 5.96 13.55 10.79
C ALA A 338 6.33 13.29 12.25
N LEU A 339 5.34 13.02 13.10
CA LEU A 339 5.55 12.74 14.52
C LEU A 339 6.36 11.46 14.72
N ASP A 340 6.03 10.39 14.02
CA ASP A 340 6.75 9.12 14.10
C ASP A 340 8.19 9.23 13.59
N LEU A 341 8.41 9.97 12.48
CA LEU A 341 9.75 10.21 11.95
C LEU A 341 10.63 10.96 12.94
N LEU A 342 10.09 12.00 13.59
CA LEU A 342 10.83 12.73 14.65
C LEU A 342 11.15 11.84 15.84
N ALA A 343 10.21 10.98 16.26
CA ALA A 343 10.45 10.02 17.34
C ALA A 343 11.59 9.03 16.99
N HIS A 344 11.79 8.75 15.69
CA HIS A 344 12.91 7.94 15.20
C HIS A 344 14.20 8.75 14.88
N GLY A 345 14.24 10.04 15.20
CA GLY A 345 15.39 10.90 14.94
C GLY A 345 15.58 11.29 13.47
N VAL A 346 14.56 11.11 12.63
CA VAL A 346 14.58 11.53 11.22
C VAL A 346 14.14 12.99 11.12
N ALA A 347 14.93 13.82 10.42
CA ALA A 347 14.62 15.23 10.27
C ALA A 347 13.37 15.46 9.39
N VAL A 348 12.37 16.17 9.92
CA VAL A 348 11.22 16.68 9.20
C VAL A 348 11.41 18.16 8.93
N CYS A 349 11.69 18.54 7.67
CA CYS A 349 12.06 19.91 7.33
C CYS A 349 10.85 20.84 7.17
N ALA A 350 9.70 20.32 6.75
CA ALA A 350 8.45 21.07 6.68
C ALA A 350 7.23 20.13 6.50
N ILE A 351 6.06 20.62 6.93
CA ILE A 351 4.76 20.10 6.51
C ILE A 351 4.11 21.16 5.62
N ILE A 352 3.83 20.81 4.38
CA ILE A 352 3.15 21.62 3.38
C ILE A 352 1.71 21.15 3.38
N ASP A 353 0.80 21.95 3.93
CA ASP A 353 -0.63 21.64 3.99
C ASP A 353 -1.36 22.55 3.02
N ILE A 354 -2.02 21.94 2.03
CA ILE A 354 -2.74 22.73 1.00
C ILE A 354 -3.99 23.43 1.58
N ARG A 355 -4.48 22.96 2.71
CA ARG A 355 -5.62 23.57 3.40
C ARG A 355 -5.24 24.89 4.06
N PRO A 356 -6.17 25.83 4.19
CA PRO A 356 -5.97 27.02 4.99
C PRO A 356 -5.74 26.66 6.47
N VAL A 357 -5.30 27.64 7.25
CA VAL A 357 -5.07 27.44 8.70
C VAL A 357 -6.37 27.00 9.37
N HIS A 358 -6.33 25.87 10.03
CA HIS A 358 -7.42 25.33 10.84
C HIS A 358 -6.89 24.78 12.18
N LYS A 359 -7.81 24.44 13.07
CA LYS A 359 -7.47 23.88 14.40
C LYS A 359 -7.56 22.36 14.33
N SER A 360 -6.50 21.69 14.76
CA SER A 360 -6.42 20.25 14.93
C SER A 360 -5.43 19.92 16.02
N VAL A 361 -5.66 18.83 16.75
CA VAL A 361 -4.75 18.30 17.76
C VAL A 361 -3.39 17.97 17.14
N MET A 362 -3.39 17.36 15.95
CA MET A 362 -2.17 16.99 15.23
C MET A 362 -1.34 18.21 14.83
N ILE A 363 -2.00 19.27 14.34
CA ILE A 363 -1.34 20.53 13.99
C ILE A 363 -0.72 21.19 15.21
N SER A 364 -1.44 21.21 16.34
CA SER A 364 -0.94 21.79 17.60
C SER A 364 0.30 21.05 18.06
N ARG A 365 0.26 19.70 18.05
CA ARG A 365 1.39 18.86 18.43
C ARG A 365 2.60 19.03 17.51
N ALA A 366 2.37 19.15 16.18
CA ALA A 366 3.44 19.43 15.23
C ALA A 366 4.12 20.78 15.50
N ARG A 367 3.35 21.82 15.88
CA ARG A 367 3.89 23.13 16.27
C ARG A 367 4.69 23.07 17.57
N GLU A 368 4.19 22.38 18.58
CA GLU A 368 4.89 22.18 19.86
C GLU A 368 6.25 21.52 19.66
N LEU A 369 6.37 20.61 18.71
CA LEU A 369 7.60 19.95 18.32
C LEU A 369 8.51 20.79 17.40
N GLY A 370 8.11 22.03 17.09
CA GLY A 370 8.91 22.96 16.30
C GLY A 370 8.94 22.66 14.80
N ILE A 371 8.01 21.84 14.28
CA ILE A 371 7.95 21.55 12.84
C ILE A 371 7.48 22.80 12.09
N ARG A 372 8.20 23.14 11.00
CA ARG A 372 7.79 24.23 10.10
C ARG A 372 6.49 23.85 9.37
N LEU A 373 5.41 24.59 9.61
CA LEU A 373 4.11 24.42 8.96
C LEU A 373 3.87 25.48 7.89
N LEU A 374 3.50 25.05 6.70
CA LEU A 374 3.14 25.89 5.56
C LEU A 374 1.67 25.61 5.19
N SER A 375 0.72 26.26 5.90
CA SER A 375 -0.71 26.11 5.65
C SER A 375 -1.14 27.01 4.49
N GLY A 376 -1.99 26.51 3.59
CA GLY A 376 -2.40 27.17 2.35
C GLY A 376 -1.31 27.14 1.28
N TYR A 377 -0.35 26.21 1.35
CA TYR A 377 0.72 26.05 0.36
C TYR A 377 0.56 24.75 -0.43
N GLY A 378 0.97 24.78 -1.69
CA GLY A 378 1.08 23.58 -2.52
C GLY A 378 2.47 23.42 -3.11
N VAL A 379 2.78 22.19 -3.51
CA VAL A 379 4.00 21.85 -4.25
C VAL A 379 3.78 22.15 -5.73
N ILE A 380 4.66 22.97 -6.32
CA ILE A 380 4.56 23.44 -7.71
C ILE A 380 5.64 22.87 -8.63
N ALA A 381 6.78 22.43 -8.07
CA ALA A 381 7.85 21.80 -8.83
C ALA A 381 8.75 20.97 -7.92
N THR A 382 9.49 20.06 -8.53
CA THR A 382 10.50 19.25 -7.83
C THR A 382 11.81 19.22 -8.63
N THR A 383 12.94 19.01 -7.95
CA THR A 383 14.23 18.81 -8.63
C THR A 383 14.92 17.55 -8.14
N GLY A 384 15.74 17.00 -9.02
CA GLY A 384 16.51 15.78 -8.83
C GLY A 384 16.40 14.87 -10.05
N ARG A 385 17.26 13.89 -10.18
CA ARG A 385 17.24 12.95 -11.31
C ARG A 385 16.94 11.52 -10.85
N LYS A 386 17.79 10.95 -10.02
CA LYS A 386 17.67 9.59 -9.45
C LYS A 386 17.15 9.59 -8.01
N ARG A 387 17.03 10.77 -7.43
CA ARG A 387 16.47 11.04 -6.11
C ARG A 387 16.04 12.50 -6.06
N LEU A 388 14.99 12.77 -5.30
CA LEU A 388 14.55 14.11 -4.95
C LEU A 388 15.69 14.89 -4.27
N LYS A 389 15.82 16.18 -4.56
CA LYS A 389 16.79 17.09 -3.93
C LYS A 389 16.12 18.25 -3.22
N ARG A 390 15.02 18.76 -3.78
CA ARG A 390 14.23 19.85 -3.20
C ARG A 390 12.87 19.93 -3.86
N VAL A 391 11.93 20.54 -3.17
CA VAL A 391 10.59 20.88 -3.64
C VAL A 391 10.42 22.40 -3.69
N GLN A 392 9.70 22.89 -4.69
CA GLN A 392 9.30 24.28 -4.77
C GLN A 392 7.85 24.40 -4.30
N VAL A 393 7.59 25.33 -3.39
CA VAL A 393 6.28 25.55 -2.82
C VAL A 393 5.82 26.99 -3.05
N ALA A 394 4.52 27.17 -3.19
CA ALA A 394 3.89 28.48 -3.32
C ALA A 394 2.58 28.54 -2.51
N PRO A 395 2.21 29.70 -1.97
CA PRO A 395 0.92 29.87 -1.31
C PRO A 395 -0.20 29.91 -2.34
N LEU A 396 -1.36 29.34 -1.98
CA LEU A 396 -2.60 29.51 -2.71
C LEU A 396 -3.19 30.90 -2.44
N ASN A 397 -3.96 31.42 -3.40
CA ASN A 397 -4.79 32.60 -3.22
C ASN A 397 -5.94 32.30 -2.23
N ASP A 398 -6.64 33.34 -1.78
CA ASP A 398 -7.74 33.24 -0.81
C ASP A 398 -8.87 32.30 -1.25
N THR A 399 -9.03 32.10 -2.55
CA THR A 399 -10.05 31.18 -3.12
C THR A 399 -9.55 29.74 -3.27
N GLY A 400 -8.25 29.48 -3.07
CA GLY A 400 -7.65 28.16 -3.25
C GLY A 400 -7.55 27.68 -4.71
N THR A 401 -7.84 28.55 -5.69
CA THR A 401 -7.95 28.18 -7.11
C THR A 401 -6.69 28.42 -7.93
N ALA A 402 -5.74 29.21 -7.42
CA ALA A 402 -4.49 29.53 -8.09
C ALA A 402 -3.37 29.80 -7.07
N PHE A 403 -2.13 29.68 -7.52
CA PHE A 403 -0.97 30.11 -6.74
C PHE A 403 -0.75 31.62 -6.84
N VAL A 404 -0.25 32.21 -5.75
CA VAL A 404 0.13 33.63 -5.72
C VAL A 404 1.39 33.83 -6.58
N PRO A 405 1.33 34.66 -7.64
CA PRO A 405 2.48 34.87 -8.53
C PRO A 405 3.71 35.42 -7.78
N GLY A 406 4.87 34.87 -8.07
CA GLY A 406 6.15 35.33 -7.50
C GLY A 406 6.42 34.94 -6.05
N ALA A 407 5.44 34.40 -5.33
CA ALA A 407 5.57 34.05 -3.91
C ALA A 407 6.00 32.59 -3.70
N HIS A 408 7.01 32.13 -4.44
CA HIS A 408 7.50 30.76 -4.34
C HIS A 408 8.89 30.68 -3.71
N HIS A 409 9.19 29.56 -3.04
CA HIS A 409 10.52 29.27 -2.50
C HIS A 409 10.84 27.77 -2.52
N TRP A 410 12.13 27.46 -2.42
CA TRP A 410 12.62 26.09 -2.41
C TRP A 410 12.81 25.57 -0.99
N ILE A 411 12.51 24.29 -0.77
CA ILE A 411 12.78 23.55 0.46
C ILE A 411 13.67 22.38 0.09
N ASP A 412 14.85 22.30 0.69
CA ASP A 412 15.77 21.19 0.50
C ASP A 412 15.28 19.97 1.28
N CYS A 413 15.05 18.88 0.57
CA CYS A 413 14.65 17.60 1.11
C CYS A 413 15.04 16.47 0.14
N ASP A 414 15.30 15.29 0.66
CA ASP A 414 15.60 14.11 -0.17
C ASP A 414 14.44 13.13 -0.25
N THR A 415 13.37 13.39 0.51
CA THR A 415 12.12 12.64 0.49
C THR A 415 10.94 13.59 0.64
N LEU A 416 9.89 13.36 -0.15
CA LEU A 416 8.58 13.98 -0.02
C LEU A 416 7.55 12.90 0.28
N ALA A 417 6.96 12.96 1.47
CA ALA A 417 5.84 12.11 1.87
C ALA A 417 4.54 12.82 1.50
N MET A 418 3.71 12.22 0.62
CA MET A 418 2.47 12.85 0.18
C MET A 418 1.23 12.08 0.63
N SER A 419 0.16 12.78 0.94
CA SER A 419 -1.14 12.20 1.31
C SER A 419 -2.29 13.05 0.79
N GLY A 420 -3.12 12.47 -0.07
CA GLY A 420 -4.35 13.06 -0.61
C GLY A 420 -5.64 12.51 0.02
N GLY A 421 -5.54 11.86 1.19
CA GLY A 421 -6.64 11.15 1.83
C GLY A 421 -6.69 9.67 1.44
N TRP A 422 -7.84 9.04 1.59
CA TRP A 422 -8.01 7.60 1.48
C TRP A 422 -9.10 7.22 0.48
N ASN A 423 -8.88 6.14 -0.25
CA ASN A 423 -9.86 5.51 -1.12
C ASN A 423 -10.23 4.13 -0.57
N PRO A 424 -11.47 3.91 -0.15
CA PRO A 424 -11.96 2.60 0.26
C PRO A 424 -11.77 1.52 -0.82
N VAL A 425 -11.35 0.32 -0.43
CA VAL A 425 -11.12 -0.81 -1.36
C VAL A 425 -12.46 -1.54 -1.59
N VAL A 426 -13.30 -0.98 -2.44
CA VAL A 426 -14.68 -1.44 -2.70
C VAL A 426 -14.82 -2.44 -3.85
N HIS A 427 -13.72 -2.98 -4.37
CA HIS A 427 -13.73 -3.83 -5.58
C HIS A 427 -14.63 -5.06 -5.42
N LEU A 428 -14.47 -5.83 -4.32
CA LEU A 428 -15.29 -7.01 -4.05
C LEU A 428 -16.76 -6.65 -3.77
N TYR A 429 -16.98 -5.50 -3.11
CA TYR A 429 -18.32 -4.98 -2.87
C TYR A 429 -19.05 -4.68 -4.19
N SER A 430 -18.37 -4.02 -5.12
CA SER A 430 -18.92 -3.73 -6.46
C SER A 430 -19.12 -4.99 -7.29
N GLN A 431 -18.22 -5.99 -7.19
CA GLN A 431 -18.39 -7.30 -7.84
C GLN A 431 -19.61 -8.06 -7.31
N ALA A 432 -19.94 -7.90 -6.03
CA ALA A 432 -21.15 -8.46 -5.42
C ALA A 432 -22.45 -7.77 -5.89
N GLY A 433 -22.37 -6.79 -6.78
CA GLY A 433 -23.52 -5.99 -7.22
C GLY A 433 -23.87 -4.85 -6.27
N GLY A 434 -23.02 -4.56 -5.28
CA GLY A 434 -23.22 -3.48 -4.32
C GLY A 434 -23.15 -2.09 -4.96
N LYS A 435 -24.04 -1.19 -4.56
CA LYS A 435 -24.06 0.21 -4.97
C LYS A 435 -23.19 1.03 -4.05
N LEU A 436 -22.54 2.03 -4.61
CA LEU A 436 -21.70 2.97 -3.87
C LEU A 436 -22.41 4.33 -3.75
N LYS A 437 -22.18 5.02 -2.63
CA LYS A 437 -22.51 6.43 -2.46
C LYS A 437 -21.23 7.25 -2.29
N PHE A 438 -21.31 8.52 -2.70
CA PHE A 438 -20.20 9.44 -2.47
C PHE A 438 -20.32 10.06 -1.07
N ASP A 439 -19.26 9.91 -0.29
CA ASP A 439 -19.09 10.56 0.99
C ASP A 439 -18.38 11.90 0.78
N THR A 440 -19.03 13.01 1.15
CA THR A 440 -18.52 14.38 0.94
C THR A 440 -17.48 14.79 1.96
N GLU A 441 -17.47 14.18 3.14
CA GLU A 441 -16.51 14.47 4.22
C GLU A 441 -15.12 13.96 3.85
N PHE A 442 -15.04 12.73 3.36
CA PHE A 442 -13.78 12.11 2.94
C PHE A 442 -13.55 12.15 1.42
N ALA A 443 -14.50 12.75 0.67
CA ALA A 443 -14.48 12.85 -0.78
C ALA A 443 -14.13 11.51 -1.46
N SER A 444 -14.82 10.45 -1.06
CA SER A 444 -14.58 9.07 -1.50
C SER A 444 -15.87 8.29 -1.68
N PHE A 445 -15.80 7.20 -2.45
CA PHE A 445 -16.93 6.29 -2.61
C PHE A 445 -16.90 5.22 -1.52
N VAL A 446 -18.02 5.07 -0.80
CA VAL A 446 -18.22 4.08 0.25
C VAL A 446 -19.38 3.14 -0.10
N PRO A 447 -19.45 1.92 0.47
CA PRO A 447 -20.58 1.01 0.36
C PRO A 447 -21.91 1.67 0.75
N ASP A 448 -22.98 1.38 0.00
CA ASP A 448 -24.34 1.84 0.28
C ASP A 448 -25.32 0.66 0.43
N GLN A 449 -25.82 0.13 -0.67
CA GLN A 449 -26.81 -0.95 -0.71
C GLN A 449 -26.26 -2.17 -1.45
N CYS A 450 -26.52 -3.36 -0.92
CA CYS A 450 -26.21 -4.62 -1.57
C CYS A 450 -27.31 -5.66 -1.29
N GLU A 451 -27.73 -6.39 -2.32
CA GLU A 451 -28.73 -7.46 -2.20
C GLU A 451 -28.14 -8.76 -1.67
N GLN A 452 -26.83 -8.95 -1.77
CA GLN A 452 -26.12 -10.11 -1.26
C GLN A 452 -26.04 -10.05 0.28
N ARG A 453 -25.90 -11.20 0.92
CA ARG A 453 -25.72 -11.31 2.39
C ARG A 453 -24.29 -10.92 2.78
N LEU A 454 -24.00 -9.64 2.65
CA LEU A 454 -22.68 -9.09 2.88
C LEU A 454 -22.77 -7.78 3.69
N THR A 455 -21.76 -7.53 4.50
CA THR A 455 -21.56 -6.26 5.20
C THR A 455 -20.11 -5.79 5.06
N SER A 456 -19.87 -4.49 5.23
CA SER A 456 -18.53 -3.88 5.16
C SER A 456 -18.17 -3.27 6.51
N VAL A 457 -16.90 -3.37 6.95
CA VAL A 457 -16.42 -2.87 8.25
C VAL A 457 -15.06 -2.17 8.11
N GLY A 458 -14.83 -1.15 8.92
CA GLY A 458 -13.58 -0.41 8.95
C GLY A 458 -13.41 0.55 7.78
N ALA A 459 -12.18 0.81 7.35
CA ALA A 459 -11.88 1.86 6.38
C ALA A 459 -12.54 1.67 5.00
N VAL A 460 -12.87 0.44 4.59
CA VAL A 460 -13.69 0.20 3.39
C VAL A 460 -15.08 0.80 3.50
N ASN A 461 -15.59 0.95 4.73
CA ASN A 461 -16.91 1.51 5.04
C ASN A 461 -16.84 3.00 5.42
N GLY A 462 -15.66 3.64 5.31
CA GLY A 462 -15.45 5.04 5.70
C GLY A 462 -15.10 5.24 7.19
N SER A 463 -14.87 4.16 7.95
CA SER A 463 -14.44 4.22 9.34
C SER A 463 -12.91 4.23 9.41
N TYR A 464 -12.29 5.40 9.58
CA TYR A 464 -10.84 5.56 9.45
C TYR A 464 -10.11 5.59 10.79
N THR A 465 -10.77 5.80 11.92
CA THR A 465 -10.12 5.74 13.24
C THR A 465 -10.06 4.29 13.75
N LEU A 466 -9.04 3.98 14.55
CA LEU A 466 -8.88 2.64 15.09
C LEU A 466 -10.08 2.25 15.96
N ASN A 467 -10.58 3.16 16.80
CA ASN A 467 -11.75 2.91 17.65
C ASN A 467 -13.01 2.58 16.84
N GLN A 468 -13.27 3.31 15.72
CA GLN A 468 -14.38 3.02 14.81
C GLN A 468 -14.23 1.63 14.19
N CYS A 469 -13.01 1.28 13.72
CA CYS A 469 -12.73 -0.04 13.14
C CYS A 469 -13.02 -1.18 14.11
N LEU A 470 -12.56 -1.07 15.35
CA LEU A 470 -12.76 -2.08 16.40
C LEU A 470 -14.25 -2.24 16.76
N THR A 471 -14.92 -1.13 17.03
CA THR A 471 -16.36 -1.12 17.40
C THR A 471 -17.24 -1.65 16.26
N GLU A 472 -16.97 -1.22 15.02
CA GLU A 472 -17.74 -1.66 13.86
C GLU A 472 -17.51 -3.15 13.56
N GLY A 473 -16.24 -3.60 13.60
CA GLY A 473 -15.88 -5.00 13.44
C GLY A 473 -16.60 -5.89 14.47
N HIS A 474 -16.56 -5.52 15.73
CA HIS A 474 -17.23 -6.24 16.81
C HIS A 474 -18.75 -6.36 16.57
N LYS A 475 -19.42 -5.24 16.33
CA LYS A 475 -20.87 -5.18 16.14
C LYS A 475 -21.32 -5.97 14.92
N LYS A 476 -20.67 -5.76 13.78
CA LYS A 476 -21.08 -6.38 12.50
C LYS A 476 -20.63 -7.83 12.38
N GLY A 477 -19.53 -8.23 13.03
CA GLY A 477 -19.12 -9.63 13.14
C GLY A 477 -20.14 -10.49 13.88
N SER A 478 -20.57 -10.05 15.06
CA SER A 478 -21.66 -10.71 15.81
C SER A 478 -22.96 -10.73 15.02
N ALA A 479 -23.35 -9.62 14.38
CA ALA A 479 -24.56 -9.54 13.57
C ALA A 479 -24.52 -10.51 12.36
N ALA A 480 -23.36 -10.69 11.73
CA ALA A 480 -23.20 -11.65 10.64
C ALA A 480 -23.42 -13.10 11.11
N ALA A 481 -22.90 -13.48 12.28
CA ALA A 481 -23.14 -14.81 12.85
C ALA A 481 -24.62 -15.03 13.19
N ILE A 482 -25.28 -14.05 13.78
CA ILE A 482 -26.73 -14.11 14.06
C ILE A 482 -27.52 -14.24 12.75
N ALA A 483 -27.17 -13.48 11.71
CA ALA A 483 -27.82 -13.57 10.40
C ALA A 483 -27.52 -14.89 9.66
N ALA A 484 -26.47 -15.62 10.04
CA ALA A 484 -26.18 -16.97 9.58
C ALA A 484 -27.02 -18.04 10.32
N GLY A 485 -27.78 -17.68 11.36
CA GLY A 485 -28.70 -18.55 12.10
C GLY A 485 -28.25 -18.91 13.51
N PHE A 486 -27.20 -18.30 14.03
CA PHE A 486 -26.75 -18.52 15.41
C PHE A 486 -27.53 -17.64 16.39
N LEU A 487 -27.68 -18.13 17.63
CA LEU A 487 -28.38 -17.38 18.67
C LEU A 487 -27.46 -16.31 19.26
N SER A 488 -28.01 -15.14 19.56
CA SER A 488 -27.27 -14.11 20.29
C SER A 488 -26.85 -14.62 21.66
N PRO A 489 -25.57 -14.51 22.05
CA PRO A 489 -25.14 -14.91 23.38
C PRO A 489 -25.82 -14.06 24.46
N ALA A 490 -26.11 -14.65 25.62
CA ALA A 490 -26.70 -13.94 26.75
C ALA A 490 -25.78 -12.81 27.29
N VAL A 491 -24.47 -13.00 27.17
CA VAL A 491 -23.45 -12.02 27.50
C VAL A 491 -22.50 -11.92 26.28
N SER A 492 -22.43 -10.75 25.69
CA SER A 492 -21.43 -10.44 24.63
C SER A 492 -20.22 -9.77 25.30
N PRO A 493 -18.98 -10.11 24.91
CA PRO A 493 -17.82 -9.32 25.32
C PRO A 493 -17.99 -7.87 24.88
N ASP A 494 -17.40 -6.94 25.60
CA ASP A 494 -17.34 -5.54 25.15
C ASP A 494 -16.45 -5.40 23.92
N ALA A 495 -16.75 -4.42 23.09
CA ALA A 495 -15.87 -4.08 21.96
C ALA A 495 -14.52 -3.56 22.48
N PRO A 496 -13.38 -3.97 21.90
CA PRO A 496 -12.10 -3.37 22.24
C PRO A 496 -12.12 -1.87 21.97
N LEU A 497 -11.48 -1.08 22.83
CA LEU A 497 -11.48 0.38 22.75
C LEU A 497 -10.10 0.94 22.51
N SER A 498 -9.98 1.91 21.61
CA SER A 498 -8.78 2.71 21.41
C SER A 498 -9.06 4.16 21.80
N GLN A 499 -8.05 4.82 22.36
CA GLN A 499 -8.10 6.25 22.75
C GLN A 499 -7.75 7.17 21.57
N ASP A 500 -8.04 6.77 20.32
CA ASP A 500 -7.76 7.58 19.16
C ASP A 500 -8.78 8.75 19.03
N ASP A 501 -8.40 9.92 19.48
CA ASP A 501 -9.18 11.17 19.46
C ASP A 501 -8.86 12.04 18.22
N SER A 502 -8.31 11.47 17.15
CA SER A 502 -7.94 12.27 15.98
C SER A 502 -9.17 12.73 15.19
N ASP A 503 -9.44 14.02 15.25
CA ASP A 503 -10.28 14.68 14.26
C ASP A 503 -9.66 14.47 12.87
N SER A 504 -10.37 13.76 12.01
CA SER A 504 -9.95 13.49 10.65
C SER A 504 -10.55 14.53 9.70
N HIS A 505 -9.95 15.71 9.66
CA HIS A 505 -10.38 16.75 8.71
C HIS A 505 -9.65 16.57 7.38
N LEU A 506 -10.39 16.43 6.28
CA LEU A 506 -9.89 16.35 4.91
C LEU A 506 -10.51 17.47 4.07
N GLN A 507 -9.71 18.07 3.17
CA GLN A 507 -10.20 18.93 2.10
C GLN A 507 -9.90 18.30 0.74
N PRO A 508 -10.81 18.29 -0.23
CA PRO A 508 -10.65 17.58 -1.51
C PRO A 508 -9.70 18.30 -2.50
N TYR A 509 -8.54 18.71 -2.03
CA TYR A 509 -7.46 19.27 -2.82
C TYR A 509 -6.39 18.23 -3.08
N TRP A 510 -6.55 17.38 -4.06
CA TRP A 510 -5.52 16.38 -4.44
C TRP A 510 -4.78 16.71 -5.73
N GLN A 511 -5.16 17.77 -6.44
CA GLN A 511 -4.45 18.29 -7.58
C GLN A 511 -4.09 19.75 -7.32
N THR A 512 -2.80 20.08 -7.49
CA THR A 512 -2.35 21.47 -7.38
C THR A 512 -2.75 22.24 -8.63
N PRO A 513 -3.19 23.51 -8.50
CA PRO A 513 -3.43 24.37 -9.66
C PRO A 513 -2.18 24.53 -10.55
N ALA A 514 -2.37 24.73 -11.84
CA ALA A 514 -1.26 25.04 -12.73
C ALA A 514 -0.73 26.47 -12.50
N ILE A 515 0.58 26.69 -12.63
CA ILE A 515 1.21 28.02 -12.42
C ILE A 515 0.79 29.01 -13.52
N ASP A 516 0.58 28.54 -14.75
CA ASP A 516 0.32 29.35 -15.95
C ASP A 516 -1.10 29.21 -16.50
N GLY A 517 -2.06 28.71 -15.73
CA GLY A 517 -3.44 28.50 -16.18
C GLY A 517 -3.60 27.36 -17.22
N ASN A 518 -2.53 26.74 -17.67
CA ASN A 518 -2.56 25.54 -18.49
C ASN A 518 -2.48 24.31 -17.61
N SER A 519 -3.56 23.57 -17.53
CA SER A 519 -3.63 22.28 -16.84
C SER A 519 -2.85 21.22 -17.64
N SER A 520 -1.56 21.21 -17.55
CA SER A 520 -0.75 20.11 -18.06
C SER A 520 -0.04 19.40 -16.91
N ALA A 521 -0.78 18.55 -16.21
CA ALA A 521 -0.20 17.39 -15.55
C ALA A 521 0.00 16.33 -16.65
N ASP A 522 0.99 16.50 -17.52
CA ASP A 522 1.50 15.48 -18.44
C ASP A 522 2.73 14.81 -17.84
#